data_d72e0b4235890b465f54307d76d887b3
#
_entry.id   d72e0b4235890b465f54307d76d887b3
#
_cell.length_a   1.000
_cell.length_b   1.000
_cell.length_c   1.000
_cell.angle_alpha   90.00
_cell.angle_beta   90.00
_cell.angle_gamma   90.00
#
_symmetry.space_group_name_H-M   'P 1'
#
loop_
_entity.id
_entity.type
_entity.pdbx_description
1 polymer ?
#
loop_
_entity_poly.entity_id
_entity_poly.type
_entity_poly.pdbx_seq_one_letter_code
_entity_poly.pdbx_strand_id
1 'polypeptide(L)'
;MKDNFVVTIAGGGSTYTPGIVMMLLENMARFPLREIRLYDNHHERQKTIGDACAILVAERFPQVKFSYTTDPQAAFTDVDFVMAHIRVGLYEMREKDEKIPLKYGVPGQETCGPGGIAYGMRSIAGVLELVDYMQQY
;
A
#
# COMPACT_ATOMS: atom_id res chain seq x y z
N MET A 1 -13.43 -13.43 19.73
CA MET A 1 -13.04 -12.47 18.67
C MET A 1 -11.54 -12.28 18.77
N LYS A 2 -10.82 -12.16 17.66
CA LYS A 2 -9.39 -11.86 17.68
C LYS A 2 -9.23 -10.40 18.09
N ASP A 3 -8.52 -10.15 19.20
CA ASP A 3 -8.46 -8.81 19.79
C ASP A 3 -7.27 -7.97 19.30
N ASN A 4 -6.37 -8.56 18.48
CA ASN A 4 -5.18 -7.91 17.96
C ASN A 4 -4.87 -8.38 16.53
N PHE A 5 -4.86 -7.47 15.58
CA PHE A 5 -4.69 -7.75 14.15
C PHE A 5 -3.26 -7.51 13.65
N VAL A 6 -2.91 -8.24 12.61
CA VAL A 6 -1.74 -7.99 11.75
C VAL A 6 -2.23 -7.42 10.42
N VAL A 7 -1.67 -6.30 10.02
CA VAL A 7 -1.99 -5.64 8.74
C VAL A 7 -0.75 -5.54 7.88
N THR A 8 -0.86 -5.95 6.62
CA THR A 8 0.14 -5.68 5.59
C THR A 8 -0.34 -4.55 4.69
N ILE A 9 0.49 -3.53 4.50
CA ILE A 9 0.26 -2.43 3.56
C ILE A 9 1.12 -2.72 2.32
N ALA A 10 0.49 -3.20 1.25
CA ALA A 10 1.13 -3.44 -0.04
C ALA A 10 1.18 -2.13 -0.84
N GLY A 11 2.37 -1.76 -1.31
CA GLY A 11 2.69 -0.43 -1.82
C GLY A 11 3.31 0.46 -0.73
N GLY A 12 3.98 -0.16 0.25
CA GLY A 12 4.53 0.47 1.45
C GLY A 12 5.57 1.56 1.20
N GLY A 13 6.19 1.61 0.02
CA GLY A 13 7.13 2.66 -0.39
C GLY A 13 6.46 3.97 -0.83
N SER A 14 5.16 4.12 -0.71
CA SER A 14 4.43 5.36 -1.04
C SER A 14 4.67 6.46 0.01
N THR A 15 4.78 7.70 -0.44
CA THR A 15 4.84 8.88 0.45
C THR A 15 3.56 9.07 1.27
N TYR A 16 2.47 8.43 0.94
CA TYR A 16 1.23 8.40 1.74
C TYR A 16 1.29 7.41 2.90
N THR A 17 2.18 6.42 2.85
CA THR A 17 2.25 5.35 3.84
C THR A 17 2.42 5.84 5.29
N PRO A 18 3.26 6.84 5.62
CA PRO A 18 3.36 7.36 6.98
C PRO A 18 2.03 7.88 7.52
N GLY A 19 1.25 8.57 6.69
CA GLY A 19 -0.09 9.04 7.06
C GLY A 19 -1.07 7.91 7.32
N ILE A 20 -1.03 6.84 6.53
CA ILE A 20 -1.86 5.64 6.72
C ILE A 20 -1.46 4.93 8.03
N VAL A 21 -0.17 4.74 8.27
CA VAL A 21 0.34 4.14 9.51
C VAL A 21 -0.13 4.92 10.73
N MET A 22 0.01 6.24 10.71
CA MET A 22 -0.47 7.10 11.81
C MET A 22 -1.97 6.99 12.01
N MET A 23 -2.76 7.06 10.94
CA MET A 23 -4.21 6.92 11.02
C MET A 23 -4.62 5.58 11.65
N LEU A 24 -3.97 4.48 11.29
CA LEU A 24 -4.23 3.17 11.88
C LEU A 24 -3.89 3.14 13.39
N LEU A 25 -2.73 3.67 13.77
CA LEU A 25 -2.27 3.68 15.15
C LEU A 25 -3.12 4.60 16.05
N GLU A 26 -3.57 5.74 15.57
CA GLU A 26 -4.46 6.65 16.30
C GLU A 26 -5.87 6.08 16.48
N ASN A 27 -6.24 5.07 15.70
CA ASN A 27 -7.55 4.41 15.78
C ASN A 27 -7.52 3.02 16.41
N MET A 28 -6.49 2.67 17.17
CA MET A 28 -6.34 1.35 17.79
C MET A 28 -7.49 0.94 18.72
N ALA A 29 -8.20 1.89 19.29
CA ALA A 29 -9.41 1.60 20.09
C ALA A 29 -10.54 0.95 19.26
N ARG A 30 -10.60 1.25 17.96
CA ARG A 30 -11.59 0.70 17.01
C ARG A 30 -11.03 -0.45 16.18
N PHE A 31 -9.73 -0.45 15.95
CA PHE A 31 -9.02 -1.43 15.14
C PHE A 31 -7.70 -1.79 15.84
N PRO A 32 -7.73 -2.71 16.81
CA PRO A 32 -6.57 -3.04 17.61
C PRO A 32 -5.52 -3.79 16.79
N LEU A 33 -4.31 -3.22 16.71
CA LEU A 33 -3.19 -3.76 15.97
C LEU A 33 -2.10 -4.27 16.90
N ARG A 34 -1.55 -5.45 16.59
CA ARG A 34 -0.32 -5.96 17.19
C ARG A 34 0.89 -5.80 16.28
N GLU A 35 0.66 -5.74 14.96
CA GLU A 35 1.74 -5.66 13.98
C GLU A 35 1.28 -4.94 12.71
N ILE A 36 2.16 -4.09 12.17
CA ILE A 36 2.04 -3.49 10.84
C ILE A 36 3.25 -3.91 10.02
N ARG A 37 3.02 -4.44 8.83
CA ARG A 37 4.06 -4.77 7.86
C ARG A 37 3.89 -3.92 6.61
N LEU A 38 4.99 -3.39 6.09
CA LEU A 38 4.99 -2.78 4.76
C LEU A 38 5.57 -3.76 3.75
N TYR A 39 4.92 -3.87 2.61
CA TYR A 39 5.41 -4.61 1.45
C TYR A 39 5.49 -3.70 0.24
N ASP A 40 6.59 -3.73 -0.49
CA ASP A 40 6.76 -3.07 -1.79
C ASP A 40 7.74 -3.88 -2.63
N ASN A 41 7.56 -3.88 -3.93
CA ASN A 41 8.47 -4.55 -4.86
C ASN A 41 9.70 -3.68 -5.23
N HIS A 42 9.80 -2.46 -4.70
CA HIS A 42 10.90 -1.53 -4.97
C HIS A 42 11.67 -1.19 -3.68
N HIS A 43 12.78 -1.89 -3.47
CA HIS A 43 13.57 -1.84 -2.23
C HIS A 43 13.96 -0.43 -1.77
N GLU A 44 14.61 0.37 -2.64
CA GLU A 44 15.13 1.69 -2.26
C GLU A 44 14.02 2.66 -1.81
N ARG A 45 12.91 2.66 -2.56
CA ARG A 45 11.77 3.50 -2.22
C ARG A 45 11.14 3.06 -0.90
N GLN A 46 10.99 1.76 -0.70
CA GLN A 46 10.41 1.21 0.50
C GLN A 46 11.31 1.46 1.72
N LYS A 47 12.63 1.33 1.56
CA LYS A 47 13.59 1.55 2.65
C LYS A 47 13.45 2.95 3.24
N THR A 48 13.41 3.98 2.41
CA THR A 48 13.27 5.37 2.87
C THR A 48 11.99 5.59 3.68
N ILE A 49 10.87 5.10 3.19
CA ILE A 49 9.57 5.23 3.86
C ILE A 49 9.48 4.32 5.08
N GLY A 50 10.00 3.09 4.95
CA GLY A 50 10.03 2.10 6.03
C GLY A 50 10.84 2.56 7.24
N ASP A 51 12.02 3.12 7.02
CA ASP A 51 12.86 3.68 8.09
C ASP A 51 12.14 4.83 8.83
N ALA A 52 11.50 5.74 8.09
CA ALA A 52 10.73 6.83 8.67
C ALA A 52 9.56 6.32 9.51
N CYS A 53 8.80 5.33 9.00
CA CYS A 53 7.70 4.70 9.73
C CYS A 53 8.21 3.92 10.96
N ALA A 54 9.36 3.25 10.87
CA ALA A 54 9.93 2.51 11.99
C ALA A 54 10.27 3.43 13.17
N ILE A 55 10.89 4.59 12.91
CA ILE A 55 11.17 5.61 13.92
C ILE A 55 9.85 6.09 14.56
N LEU A 56 8.87 6.45 13.74
CA LEU A 56 7.59 6.96 14.18
C LEU A 56 6.83 5.96 15.07
N VAL A 57 6.81 4.69 14.68
CA VAL A 57 6.15 3.64 15.48
C VAL A 57 6.91 3.39 16.78
N ALA A 58 8.24 3.31 16.74
CA ALA A 58 9.07 3.08 17.93
C ALA A 58 8.91 4.19 18.97
N GLU A 59 8.80 5.44 18.53
CA GLU A 59 8.66 6.59 19.44
C GLU A 59 7.26 6.72 20.05
N ARG A 60 6.20 6.46 19.26
CA ARG A 60 4.83 6.80 19.67
C ARG A 60 3.97 5.59 20.04
N PHE A 61 4.27 4.42 19.49
CA PHE A 61 3.49 3.19 19.66
C PHE A 61 4.39 1.95 19.81
N PRO A 62 5.31 1.94 20.79
CA PRO A 62 6.34 0.89 20.94
C PRO A 62 5.76 -0.51 21.19
N GLN A 63 4.47 -0.60 21.55
CA GLN A 63 3.77 -1.88 21.74
C GLN A 63 3.37 -2.54 20.43
N VAL A 64 3.39 -1.81 19.30
CA VAL A 64 3.04 -2.34 17.97
C VAL A 64 4.31 -2.77 17.25
N LYS A 65 4.37 -4.02 16.84
CA LYS A 65 5.48 -4.50 16.02
C LYS A 65 5.39 -3.90 14.63
N PHE A 66 6.53 -3.41 14.12
CA PHE A 66 6.62 -2.84 12.78
C PHE A 66 7.77 -3.48 12.00
N SER A 67 7.51 -3.77 10.73
CA SER A 67 8.53 -4.25 9.79
C SER A 67 8.22 -3.79 8.37
N TYR A 68 9.24 -3.81 7.51
CA TYR A 68 9.07 -3.61 6.06
C TYR A 68 9.96 -4.59 5.29
N THR A 69 9.49 -5.07 4.15
CA THR A 69 10.17 -6.10 3.37
C THR A 69 9.75 -6.09 1.90
N THR A 70 10.62 -6.59 1.03
CA THR A 70 10.31 -6.91 -0.36
C THR A 70 10.03 -8.40 -0.58
N ASP A 71 10.11 -9.19 0.49
CA ASP A 71 9.80 -10.62 0.48
C ASP A 71 8.30 -10.83 0.73
N PRO A 72 7.53 -11.36 -0.24
CA PRO A 72 6.11 -11.61 -0.06
C PRO A 72 5.81 -12.62 1.04
N GLN A 73 6.64 -13.66 1.24
CA GLN A 73 6.43 -14.62 2.30
C GLN A 73 6.46 -13.94 3.67
N ALA A 74 7.47 -13.12 3.94
CA ALA A 74 7.58 -12.40 5.20
C ALA A 74 6.45 -11.37 5.40
N ALA A 75 5.94 -10.78 4.31
CA ALA A 75 4.89 -9.79 4.36
C ALA A 75 3.49 -10.38 4.58
N PHE A 76 3.18 -11.53 3.97
CA PHE A 76 1.81 -12.05 3.88
C PHE A 76 1.53 -13.24 4.79
N THR A 77 2.53 -13.90 5.39
CA THR A 77 2.31 -15.03 6.30
C THR A 77 1.54 -14.59 7.56
N ASP A 78 0.45 -15.29 7.87
CA ASP A 78 -0.37 -15.07 9.08
C ASP A 78 -0.89 -13.62 9.24
N VAL A 79 -1.20 -12.95 8.16
CA VAL A 79 -1.78 -11.61 8.16
C VAL A 79 -3.31 -11.66 8.21
N ASP A 80 -3.93 -10.72 8.94
CA ASP A 80 -5.39 -10.64 9.04
C ASP A 80 -6.00 -9.77 7.93
N PHE A 81 -5.31 -8.71 7.54
CA PHE A 81 -5.78 -7.77 6.51
C PHE A 81 -4.63 -7.31 5.63
N VAL A 82 -4.92 -7.16 4.35
CA VAL A 82 -4.02 -6.55 3.38
C VAL A 82 -4.67 -5.27 2.83
N MET A 83 -3.97 -4.16 2.96
CA MET A 83 -4.35 -2.89 2.34
C MET A 83 -3.59 -2.75 1.03
N ALA A 84 -4.28 -2.87 -0.10
CA ALA A 84 -3.71 -2.65 -1.42
C ALA A 84 -3.59 -1.15 -1.70
N HIS A 85 -2.37 -0.64 -1.66
CA HIS A 85 -2.01 0.76 -1.91
C HIS A 85 -0.98 0.86 -3.04
N ILE A 86 -1.17 0.04 -4.07
CA ILE A 86 -0.25 -0.06 -5.20
C ILE A 86 -0.59 0.94 -6.31
N ARG A 87 0.45 1.37 -7.04
CA ARG A 87 0.29 2.14 -8.26
C ARG A 87 1.11 1.51 -9.39
N VAL A 88 0.46 0.72 -10.23
CA VAL A 88 1.10 0.09 -11.38
C VAL A 88 1.40 1.15 -12.45
N GLY A 89 2.68 1.26 -12.83
CA GLY A 89 3.17 2.23 -13.81
C GLY A 89 3.56 3.59 -13.24
N LEU A 90 3.47 3.77 -11.90
CA LEU A 90 3.92 4.97 -11.17
C LEU A 90 3.30 6.27 -11.73
N TYR A 91 3.94 7.40 -11.44
CA TYR A 91 3.46 8.73 -11.89
C TYR A 91 3.60 8.95 -13.40
N GLU A 92 4.55 8.29 -14.06
CA GLU A 92 4.72 8.41 -15.52
C GLU A 92 3.47 7.93 -16.26
N MET A 93 2.91 6.79 -15.86
CA MET A 93 1.69 6.29 -16.49
C MET A 93 0.46 7.10 -16.08
N ARG A 94 0.39 7.59 -14.85
CA ARG A 94 -0.65 8.52 -14.43
C ARG A 94 -0.68 9.77 -15.32
N GLU A 95 0.47 10.38 -15.57
CA GLU A 95 0.57 11.54 -16.45
C GLU A 95 0.02 11.25 -17.86
N LYS A 96 0.31 10.06 -18.40
CA LYS A 96 -0.25 9.63 -19.69
C LYS A 96 -1.76 9.43 -19.62
N ASP A 97 -2.26 8.78 -18.57
CA ASP A 97 -3.69 8.55 -18.36
C ASP A 97 -4.49 9.87 -18.30
N GLU A 98 -3.91 10.92 -17.72
CA GLU A 98 -4.52 12.24 -17.64
C GLU A 98 -4.35 13.06 -18.93
N LYS A 99 -3.19 13.01 -19.59
CA LYS A 99 -2.89 13.82 -20.78
C LYS A 99 -3.48 13.29 -22.09
N ILE A 100 -3.59 11.97 -22.25
CA ILE A 100 -4.10 11.40 -23.50
C ILE A 100 -5.57 11.80 -23.77
N PRO A 101 -6.51 11.71 -22.81
CA PRO A 101 -7.89 12.13 -23.01
C PRO A 101 -8.03 13.59 -23.44
N LEU A 102 -7.18 14.47 -22.92
CA LEU A 102 -7.21 15.90 -23.26
C LEU A 102 -7.01 16.17 -24.75
N LYS A 103 -6.25 15.32 -25.45
CA LYS A 103 -6.04 15.42 -26.91
C LYS A 103 -7.34 15.22 -27.70
N TYR A 104 -8.33 14.59 -27.09
CA TYR A 104 -9.64 14.31 -27.67
C TYR A 104 -10.76 15.16 -27.08
N GLY A 105 -10.42 16.23 -26.36
CA GLY A 105 -11.40 17.12 -25.74
C GLY A 105 -12.14 16.49 -24.54
N VAL A 106 -11.62 15.43 -23.96
CA VAL A 106 -12.20 14.76 -22.80
C VAL A 106 -11.38 15.08 -21.56
N PRO A 107 -12.00 15.35 -20.38
CA PRO A 107 -11.28 15.58 -19.15
C PRO A 107 -10.35 14.42 -18.80
N GLY A 108 -9.10 14.73 -18.47
CA GLY A 108 -8.12 13.76 -18.00
C GLY A 108 -8.25 13.58 -16.50
N GLN A 109 -8.58 12.37 -16.06
CA GLN A 109 -8.66 12.01 -14.64
C GLN A 109 -8.04 10.64 -14.38
N GLU A 110 -7.51 10.49 -13.17
CA GLU A 110 -6.88 9.24 -12.73
C GLU A 110 -7.89 8.12 -12.44
N THR A 111 -9.05 8.47 -11.88
CA THR A 111 -10.02 7.49 -11.33
C THR A 111 -11.26 7.32 -12.17
N CYS A 112 -11.57 8.25 -13.05
CA CYS A 112 -12.79 8.26 -13.86
C CYS A 112 -12.47 8.42 -15.36
N GLY A 113 -13.43 8.07 -16.22
CA GLY A 113 -13.31 8.22 -17.66
C GLY A 113 -12.22 7.33 -18.29
N PRO A 114 -11.71 7.70 -19.48
CA PRO A 114 -10.72 6.89 -20.21
C PRO A 114 -9.42 6.64 -19.43
N GLY A 115 -8.95 7.66 -18.71
CA GLY A 115 -7.75 7.53 -17.85
C GLY A 115 -7.96 6.54 -16.72
N GLY A 116 -9.09 6.60 -16.04
CA GLY A 116 -9.48 5.66 -14.98
C GLY A 116 -9.61 4.22 -15.49
N ILE A 117 -10.16 4.02 -16.69
CA ILE A 117 -10.24 2.70 -17.32
C ILE A 117 -8.83 2.16 -17.60
N ALA A 118 -7.94 2.97 -18.20
CA ALA A 118 -6.57 2.57 -18.50
C ALA A 118 -5.79 2.19 -17.23
N TYR A 119 -5.91 2.99 -16.17
CA TYR A 119 -5.32 2.71 -14.88
C TYR A 119 -5.90 1.44 -14.23
N GLY A 120 -7.22 1.28 -14.25
CA GLY A 120 -7.90 0.10 -13.71
C GLY A 120 -7.44 -1.18 -14.40
N MET A 121 -7.46 -1.22 -15.73
CA MET A 121 -7.00 -2.38 -16.50
C MET A 121 -5.52 -2.72 -16.24
N ARG A 122 -4.67 -1.73 -16.15
CA ARG A 122 -3.23 -1.92 -15.85
C ARG A 122 -3.00 -2.46 -14.44
N SER A 123 -3.86 -2.08 -13.50
CA SER A 123 -3.73 -2.46 -12.09
C SER A 123 -4.21 -3.89 -11.79
N ILE A 124 -5.00 -4.50 -12.67
CA ILE A 124 -5.57 -5.85 -12.46
C ILE A 124 -4.46 -6.87 -12.15
N ALA A 125 -3.40 -6.93 -12.95
CA ALA A 125 -2.32 -7.90 -12.75
C ALA A 125 -1.63 -7.72 -11.38
N GLY A 126 -1.37 -6.48 -10.97
CA GLY A 126 -0.77 -6.21 -9.66
C GLY A 126 -1.69 -6.56 -8.48
N VAL A 127 -3.00 -6.36 -8.63
CA VAL A 127 -3.97 -6.77 -7.60
C VAL A 127 -4.08 -8.29 -7.52
N LEU A 128 -4.11 -8.98 -8.66
CA LEU A 128 -4.14 -10.44 -8.69
C LEU A 128 -2.88 -11.05 -8.06
N GLU A 129 -1.71 -10.48 -8.31
CA GLU A 129 -0.46 -10.90 -7.66
C GLU A 129 -0.56 -10.81 -6.12
N LEU A 130 -1.14 -9.73 -5.58
CA LEU A 130 -1.37 -9.63 -4.14
C LEU A 130 -2.34 -10.68 -3.62
N VAL A 131 -3.41 -10.98 -4.39
CA VAL A 131 -4.36 -12.05 -4.04
C VAL A 131 -3.67 -13.42 -4.04
N ASP A 132 -2.80 -13.68 -5.01
CA ASP A 132 -2.02 -14.92 -5.06
C ASP A 132 -1.12 -15.06 -3.82
N TYR A 133 -0.44 -14.00 -3.40
CA TYR A 133 0.33 -14.00 -2.14
C TYR A 133 -0.54 -14.26 -0.91
N MET A 134 -1.74 -13.65 -0.83
CA MET A 134 -2.69 -13.88 0.27
C MET A 134 -3.23 -15.32 0.31
N GLN A 135 -3.27 -16.01 -0.83
CA GLN A 135 -3.69 -17.40 -0.90
C GLN A 135 -2.54 -18.39 -0.61
N GLN A 136 -1.33 -17.98 -0.94
CA GLN A 136 -0.15 -18.83 -0.80
C GLN A 136 0.42 -18.81 0.62
N TYR A 137 0.36 -17.70 1.31
CA TYR A 137 1.00 -17.46 2.60
C TYR A 137 -0.01 -17.12 3.72
#